data_e7006dd3ccbe649cf3431f1b3f252987
#
_entry.id   e7006dd3ccbe649cf3431f1b3f252987
#
_cell.length_a   1.000
_cell.length_b   1.000
_cell.length_c   1.000
_cell.angle_alpha   90.00
_cell.angle_beta   90.00
_cell.angle_gamma   90.00
#
_symmetry.space_group_name_H-M   'P 1'
#
loop_
_entity.id
_entity.type
_entity.pdbx_description
1 polymer ?
#
loop_
_entity_poly.entity_id
_entity_poly.type
_entity_poly.pdbx_seq_one_letter_code
_entity_poly.pdbx_strand_id
1 'polypeptide(L)'
;MHTPAPASFQPPAWRGSAECRRDNAVHFFAPSHFERKDEKDLREGQARALCRACPVQQACLDYSLTVQEPHGIWGGLNELERRRMLRKRAAEAQQRSA
;
A
#
# COMPACT_ATOMS: atom_id res chain seq x y z
N MET A 1 -22.80 12.54 -11.91
CA MET A 1 -22.86 13.05 -10.54
C MET A 1 -22.15 12.07 -9.62
N HIS A 2 -21.38 12.59 -8.73
CA HIS A 2 -20.67 11.76 -7.80
C HIS A 2 -21.61 11.16 -6.75
N THR A 3 -21.66 9.84 -6.65
CA THR A 3 -22.40 9.18 -5.59
C THR A 3 -21.60 9.32 -4.30
N PRO A 4 -22.25 9.74 -3.19
CA PRO A 4 -21.52 9.80 -1.93
C PRO A 4 -20.90 8.45 -1.62
N ALA A 5 -19.62 8.46 -1.30
CA ALA A 5 -18.94 7.23 -0.93
C ALA A 5 -19.57 6.70 0.37
N PRO A 6 -19.78 5.38 0.48
CA PRO A 6 -20.18 4.80 1.75
C PRO A 6 -19.17 5.17 2.83
N ALA A 7 -19.58 5.11 4.08
CA ALA A 7 -18.69 5.41 5.21
C ALA A 7 -17.39 4.61 5.12
N SER A 8 -17.44 3.39 4.55
CA SER A 8 -16.26 2.53 4.36
C SER A 8 -15.22 3.12 3.42
N PHE A 9 -15.59 4.10 2.58
CA PHE A 9 -14.65 4.77 1.68
C PHE A 9 -14.07 6.05 2.24
N GLN A 10 -14.47 6.46 3.43
CA GLN A 10 -13.85 7.60 4.06
C GLN A 10 -12.42 7.23 4.45
N PRO A 11 -11.46 8.16 4.27
CA PRO A 11 -10.09 7.86 4.67
C PRO A 11 -10.02 7.53 6.16
N PRO A 12 -9.28 6.48 6.54
CA PRO A 12 -9.09 6.19 7.97
C PRO A 12 -8.45 7.37 8.69
N ALA A 13 -8.77 7.52 9.96
CA ALA A 13 -8.26 8.64 10.77
C ALA A 13 -6.73 8.70 10.79
N TRP A 14 -6.05 7.54 10.78
CA TRP A 14 -4.59 7.47 10.80
C TRP A 14 -3.94 8.06 9.55
N ARG A 15 -4.70 8.18 8.47
CA ARG A 15 -4.15 8.64 7.19
C ARG A 15 -3.55 10.03 7.28
N GLY A 16 -4.04 10.86 8.19
CA GLY A 16 -3.48 12.17 8.43
C GLY A 16 -2.05 12.16 8.93
N SER A 17 -1.61 11.04 9.53
CA SER A 17 -0.25 10.88 10.05
C SER A 17 0.66 10.14 9.08
N ALA A 18 0.19 9.74 7.90
CA ALA A 18 0.98 8.99 6.94
C ALA A 18 2.02 9.87 6.25
N GLU A 19 3.23 9.33 6.06
CA GLU A 19 4.33 10.06 5.41
C GLU A 19 4.17 10.13 3.89
N CYS A 20 3.28 9.33 3.31
CA CYS A 20 3.03 9.30 1.86
C CYS A 20 2.13 10.43 1.36
N ARG A 21 1.83 11.40 2.21
CA ARG A 21 0.97 12.52 1.87
C ARG A 21 1.71 13.58 1.05
N ARG A 22 0.95 14.36 0.29
CA ARG A 22 1.44 15.56 -0.42
C ARG A 22 2.59 15.20 -1.37
N ASP A 23 3.71 15.88 -1.23
CA ASP A 23 4.85 15.75 -2.14
C ASP A 23 5.45 14.35 -2.14
N ASN A 24 5.31 13.63 -1.06
CA ASN A 24 5.86 12.28 -0.95
C ASN A 24 5.05 11.25 -1.74
N ALA A 25 3.81 11.55 -2.10
CA ALA A 25 2.92 10.60 -2.78
C ALA A 25 3.50 10.11 -4.11
N VAL A 26 4.31 10.92 -4.79
CA VAL A 26 4.89 10.57 -6.09
C VAL A 26 5.75 9.30 -6.03
N HIS A 27 6.36 9.00 -4.89
CA HIS A 27 7.20 7.80 -4.75
C HIS A 27 6.41 6.51 -4.65
N PHE A 28 5.13 6.60 -4.30
CA PHE A 28 4.33 5.44 -3.92
C PHE A 28 3.56 4.80 -5.07
N PHE A 29 3.50 5.48 -6.23
CA PHE A 29 2.76 4.99 -7.38
C PHE A 29 3.62 5.04 -8.63
N ALA A 30 3.49 4.02 -9.48
CA ALA A 30 4.18 3.99 -10.75
C ALA A 30 3.74 5.17 -11.62
N PRO A 31 4.67 5.76 -12.40
CA PRO A 31 4.30 6.84 -13.32
C PRO A 31 3.43 6.30 -14.45
N SER A 32 2.75 7.20 -15.16
CA SER A 32 1.90 6.82 -16.28
C SER A 32 2.69 6.46 -17.54
N HIS A 33 3.99 6.79 -17.58
CA HIS A 33 4.88 6.44 -18.69
C HIS A 33 5.71 5.22 -18.33
N PHE A 34 6.45 4.69 -19.32
CA PHE A 34 7.34 3.55 -19.10
C PHE A 34 8.40 3.88 -18.04
N GLU A 35 8.59 2.95 -17.11
CA GLU A 35 9.56 3.08 -16.04
C GLU A 35 10.55 1.93 -16.15
N ARG A 36 11.86 2.25 -16.25
CA ARG A 36 12.90 1.23 -16.25
C ARG A 36 13.04 0.62 -14.86
N LYS A 37 13.64 -0.57 -14.82
CA LYS A 37 13.80 -1.29 -13.56
C LYS A 37 14.61 -0.47 -12.54
N ASP A 38 15.68 0.20 -12.96
CA ASP A 38 16.48 1.00 -12.05
C ASP A 38 15.71 2.23 -11.53
N GLU A 39 14.89 2.84 -12.38
CA GLU A 39 14.02 3.93 -11.96
C GLU A 39 12.97 3.47 -10.95
N LYS A 40 12.39 2.30 -11.21
CA LYS A 40 11.43 1.70 -10.29
C LYS A 40 12.07 1.38 -8.95
N ASP A 41 13.25 0.77 -8.96
CA ASP A 41 13.96 0.42 -7.74
C ASP A 41 14.28 1.65 -6.91
N LEU A 42 14.69 2.74 -7.54
CA LEU A 42 14.96 4.00 -6.85
C LEU A 42 13.68 4.57 -6.23
N ARG A 43 12.62 4.63 -7.02
CA ARG A 43 11.33 5.17 -6.55
C ARG A 43 10.80 4.35 -5.39
N GLU A 44 10.79 3.03 -5.51
CA GLU A 44 10.30 2.15 -4.45
C GLU A 44 11.19 2.21 -3.22
N GLY A 45 12.50 2.35 -3.41
CA GLY A 45 13.42 2.52 -2.28
C GLY A 45 13.13 3.77 -1.49
N GLN A 46 12.83 4.86 -2.16
CA GLN A 46 12.45 6.12 -1.51
C GLN A 46 11.13 5.97 -0.75
N ALA A 47 10.15 5.32 -1.36
CA ALA A 47 8.86 5.08 -0.71
C ALA A 47 9.03 4.19 0.53
N ARG A 48 9.82 3.11 0.42
CA ARG A 48 10.05 2.20 1.55
C ARG A 48 10.74 2.91 2.72
N ALA A 49 11.68 3.80 2.43
CA ALA A 49 12.35 4.58 3.47
C ALA A 49 11.35 5.44 4.24
N LEU A 50 10.42 6.07 3.52
CA LEU A 50 9.36 6.86 4.15
C LEU A 50 8.44 5.98 4.98
N CYS A 51 8.10 4.79 4.48
CA CYS A 51 7.25 3.86 5.22
C CYS A 51 7.91 3.37 6.50
N ARG A 52 9.23 3.12 6.48
CA ARG A 52 9.94 2.68 7.68
C ARG A 52 9.90 3.72 8.78
N ALA A 53 9.90 5.00 8.42
CA ALA A 53 9.81 6.10 9.38
C ALA A 53 8.37 6.49 9.71
N CYS A 54 7.40 5.89 9.02
CA CYS A 54 6.00 6.30 9.12
C CYS A 54 5.38 5.78 10.42
N PRO A 55 4.75 6.64 11.22
CA PRO A 55 4.15 6.20 12.49
C PRO A 55 2.94 5.29 12.32
N VAL A 56 2.38 5.22 11.12
CA VAL A 56 1.19 4.40 10.85
C VAL A 56 1.47 3.28 9.84
N GLN A 57 2.72 2.84 9.76
CA GLN A 57 3.15 1.84 8.78
C GLN A 57 2.30 0.55 8.86
N GLN A 58 2.11 0.02 10.06
CA GLN A 58 1.37 -1.23 10.22
C GLN A 58 -0.11 -1.05 9.90
N ALA A 59 -0.72 0.03 10.35
CA ALA A 59 -2.12 0.33 10.05
C ALA A 59 -2.34 0.48 8.55
N CYS A 60 -1.38 1.11 7.86
CA CYS A 60 -1.41 1.31 6.43
C CYS A 60 -1.36 -0.03 5.69
N LEU A 61 -0.45 -0.92 6.08
CA LEU A 61 -0.34 -2.23 5.47
C LEU A 61 -1.60 -3.05 5.69
N ASP A 62 -2.09 -3.10 6.92
CA ASP A 62 -3.29 -3.87 7.26
C ASP A 62 -4.50 -3.38 6.47
N TYR A 63 -4.65 -2.08 6.33
CA TYR A 63 -5.73 -1.50 5.54
C TYR A 63 -5.66 -1.96 4.08
N SER A 64 -4.47 -1.83 3.46
CA SER A 64 -4.30 -2.19 2.06
C SER A 64 -4.57 -3.66 1.79
N LEU A 65 -4.22 -4.53 2.73
CA LEU A 65 -4.47 -5.97 2.61
C LEU A 65 -5.95 -6.28 2.78
N THR A 66 -6.61 -5.60 3.72
CA THR A 66 -8.04 -5.81 3.98
C THR A 66 -8.89 -5.41 2.78
N VAL A 67 -8.62 -4.24 2.18
CA VAL A 67 -9.36 -3.77 1.01
C VAL A 67 -8.79 -4.32 -0.30
N GLN A 68 -7.66 -5.04 -0.24
CA GLN A 68 -6.96 -5.60 -1.39
C GLN A 68 -6.65 -4.53 -2.43
N GLU A 69 -6.00 -3.46 -1.97
CA GLU A 69 -5.62 -2.34 -2.82
C GLU A 69 -4.66 -2.80 -3.91
N PRO A 70 -5.00 -2.64 -5.21
CA PRO A 70 -4.16 -3.17 -6.28
C PRO A 70 -2.96 -2.32 -6.64
N HIS A 71 -2.93 -1.05 -6.26
CA HIS A 71 -1.90 -0.11 -6.70
C HIS A 71 -1.14 0.51 -5.56
N GLY A 72 0.11 0.88 -5.83
CA GLY A 72 0.92 1.67 -4.94
C GLY A 72 1.68 0.87 -3.90
N ILE A 73 2.53 1.58 -3.17
CA ILE A 73 3.29 1.02 -2.05
C ILE A 73 2.55 1.40 -0.76
N TRP A 74 2.24 0.39 0.03
CA TRP A 74 1.47 0.54 1.26
C TRP A 74 2.21 -0.20 2.37
N GLY A 75 2.50 0.53 3.45
CA GLY A 75 3.18 -0.07 4.59
C GLY A 75 4.55 -0.65 4.26
N GLY A 76 5.21 -0.14 3.22
CA GLY A 76 6.53 -0.59 2.80
C GLY A 76 6.54 -1.73 1.81
N LEU A 77 5.37 -2.23 1.38
CA LEU A 77 5.27 -3.33 0.41
C LEU A 77 4.68 -2.83 -0.91
N ASN A 78 5.26 -3.28 -2.02
CA ASN A 78 4.71 -2.98 -3.33
C ASN A 78 3.56 -3.93 -3.70
N GLU A 79 3.01 -3.76 -4.89
CA GLU A 79 1.84 -4.51 -5.35
C GLU A 79 2.08 -6.02 -5.33
N LEU A 80 3.22 -6.46 -5.87
CA LEU A 80 3.54 -7.89 -5.95
C LEU A 80 3.76 -8.48 -4.56
N GLU A 81 4.46 -7.77 -3.71
CA GLU A 81 4.72 -8.22 -2.34
C GLU A 81 3.44 -8.38 -1.55
N ARG A 82 2.50 -7.44 -1.71
CA ARG A 82 1.20 -7.56 -1.04
C ARG A 82 0.39 -8.73 -1.56
N ARG A 83 0.41 -8.98 -2.89
CA ARG A 83 -0.28 -10.15 -3.46
C ARG A 83 0.29 -11.45 -2.92
N ARG A 84 1.61 -11.52 -2.79
CA ARG A 84 2.28 -12.70 -2.21
C ARG A 84 1.86 -12.91 -0.76
N MET A 85 1.77 -11.85 0.01
CA MET A 85 1.36 -11.93 1.41
C MET A 85 -0.08 -12.40 1.54
N LEU A 86 -0.98 -11.91 0.69
CA LEU A 86 -2.37 -12.36 0.69
C LEU A 86 -2.48 -13.85 0.36
N ARG A 87 -1.71 -14.33 -0.62
CA ARG A 87 -1.69 -15.76 -0.96
C ARG A 87 -1.19 -16.60 0.19
N LYS A 88 -0.15 -16.13 0.88
CA LYS A 88 0.41 -16.84 2.03
C LYS A 88 -0.63 -16.93 3.16
N ARG A 89 -1.31 -15.83 3.44
CA ARG A 89 -2.35 -15.81 4.48
C ARG A 89 -3.51 -16.73 4.14
N ALA A 90 -3.91 -16.76 2.87
CA ALA A 90 -4.98 -17.65 2.41
C ALA A 90 -4.59 -19.13 2.57
N ALA A 91 -3.36 -19.47 2.22
CA ALA A 91 -2.85 -20.83 2.37
C ALA A 91 -2.80 -21.26 3.84
N GLU A 92 -2.33 -20.36 4.71
CA GLU A 92 -2.28 -20.62 6.15
C GLU A 92 -3.68 -20.80 6.74
N ALA A 93 -4.64 -19.99 6.32
CA ALA A 93 -6.02 -20.12 6.76
C ALA A 93 -6.62 -21.45 6.34
N GLN A 94 -6.31 -21.90 5.12
CA GLN A 94 -6.79 -23.16 4.59
C GLN A 94 -6.22 -24.36 5.36
N GLN A 95 -4.93 -24.28 5.71
CA GLN A 95 -4.29 -25.32 6.51
C GLN A 95 -4.91 -25.43 7.91
N ARG A 96 -5.26 -24.28 8.51
CA ARG A 96 -5.90 -24.27 9.83
C ARG A 96 -7.31 -24.86 9.79
N SER A 97 -7.97 -24.77 8.64
CA SER A 97 -9.35 -25.27 8.47
C SER A 97 -9.42 -26.76 8.13
N ALA A 98 -8.27 -27.34 7.73
CA ALA A 98 -8.21 -28.75 7.31
C ALA A 98 -8.22 -29.71 8.50
#